data_a771e42ac5a734a331187ff2ef6218b0
#
_entry.id   a771e42ac5a734a331187ff2ef6218b0
#
_cell.length_a   1.000
_cell.length_b   1.000
_cell.length_c   1.000
_cell.angle_alpha   90.00
_cell.angle_beta   90.00
_cell.angle_gamma   90.00
#
_symmetry.space_group_name_H-M   'P 1'
#
loop_
_entity.id
_entity.type
_entity.pdbx_description
1 polymer ?
#
loop_
_entity_poly.entity_id
_entity_poly.type
_entity_poly.pdbx_seq_one_letter_code
_entity_poly.pdbx_strand_id
1 'polypeptide(L)'
;MIHYLAIWLLVRVAGRLPLPLLDAIACLGGTVAWWWMRRLREVTRDHMRHAFGPNAPQSAVDRAARESVRSVARGYAEFAHLPHLTPDLVRARITTTDGMDALHEALAEGHGAIIVSAHLGAPEVISHAAPTFGVDLAGLSEPLHPQRVHDFVHAVRAMAGVRYIPISMAGLREARAHLAAGGALGILVDRDVMRSGHPYEFLGERASMPTGAVDLALRTGAPIVAVWCYREGAGRYRLVARRLPLPAATGDRARDTDAGMRVVLDALEDAIRSAPGQWGVTVPVWSGLVADR
;
A
#
# COMPACT_ATOMS: atom_id res chain seq x y z
N MET A 1 -15.61 18.11 10.50
CA MET A 1 -14.74 19.31 10.57
C MET A 1 -13.43 19.03 11.31
N ILE A 2 -13.45 18.34 12.45
CA ILE A 2 -12.25 18.02 13.26
C ILE A 2 -11.20 17.23 12.48
N HIS A 3 -11.58 16.15 11.77
CA HIS A 3 -10.64 15.35 10.96
C HIS A 3 -9.93 16.15 9.86
N TYR A 4 -10.69 17.00 9.16
CA TYR A 4 -10.09 17.89 8.15
C TYR A 4 -9.05 18.83 8.76
N LEU A 5 -9.42 19.50 9.87
CA LEU A 5 -8.51 20.43 10.54
C LEU A 5 -7.26 19.71 11.06
N ALA A 6 -7.40 18.50 11.60
CA ALA A 6 -6.27 17.71 12.08
C ALA A 6 -5.30 17.35 10.96
N ILE A 7 -5.80 16.85 9.81
CA ILE A 7 -4.95 16.53 8.65
C ILE A 7 -4.34 17.80 8.05
N TRP A 8 -5.10 18.89 7.98
CA TRP A 8 -4.61 20.19 7.50
C TRP A 8 -3.47 20.73 8.37
N LEU A 9 -3.62 20.70 9.70
CA LEU A 9 -2.57 21.08 10.65
C LEU A 9 -1.35 20.17 10.54
N LEU A 10 -1.57 18.87 10.43
CA LEU A 10 -0.50 17.91 10.24
C LEU A 10 0.36 18.26 9.01
N VAL A 11 -0.28 18.48 7.86
CA VAL A 11 0.42 18.76 6.60
C VAL A 11 1.02 20.18 6.59
N ARG A 12 0.23 21.21 7.01
CA ARG A 12 0.64 22.62 6.86
C ARG A 12 1.58 23.12 7.95
N VAL A 13 1.54 22.50 9.14
CA VAL A 13 2.35 22.90 10.28
C VAL A 13 3.42 21.86 10.59
N ALA A 14 3.00 20.64 10.97
CA ALA A 14 3.93 19.59 11.37
C ALA A 14 4.82 19.14 10.20
N GLY A 15 4.31 19.10 8.98
CA GLY A 15 5.09 18.71 7.79
C GLY A 15 6.29 19.60 7.49
N ARG A 16 6.38 20.80 8.08
CA ARG A 16 7.56 21.68 7.97
C ARG A 16 8.72 21.29 8.88
N LEU A 17 8.47 20.45 9.86
CA LEU A 17 9.53 19.96 10.75
C LEU A 17 10.52 19.07 9.96
N PRO A 18 11.80 19.06 10.37
CA PRO A 18 12.75 18.09 9.83
C PRO A 18 12.21 16.66 9.96
N LEU A 19 12.29 15.87 8.89
CA LEU A 19 11.69 14.53 8.86
C LEU A 19 12.15 13.63 10.02
N PRO A 20 13.43 13.63 10.48
CA PRO A 20 13.82 12.81 11.63
C PRO A 20 13.09 13.20 12.92
N LEU A 21 12.82 14.49 13.14
CA LEU A 21 12.05 14.96 14.30
C LEU A 21 10.58 14.56 14.17
N LEU A 22 10.00 14.72 13.00
CA LEU A 22 8.62 14.34 12.73
C LEU A 22 8.43 12.82 12.88
N ASP A 23 9.39 12.02 12.42
CA ASP A 23 9.43 10.57 12.58
C ASP A 23 9.49 10.17 14.07
N ALA A 24 10.34 10.82 14.86
CA ALA A 24 10.43 10.56 16.30
C ALA A 24 9.10 10.90 17.03
N ILE A 25 8.46 12.03 16.68
CA ILE A 25 7.14 12.42 17.21
C ILE A 25 6.09 11.38 16.81
N ALA A 26 6.10 10.92 15.55
CA ALA A 26 5.18 9.90 15.06
C ALA A 26 5.39 8.56 15.78
N CYS A 27 6.62 8.14 15.99
CA CYS A 27 6.94 6.92 16.76
C CYS A 27 6.44 7.01 18.21
N LEU A 28 6.59 8.16 18.87
CA LEU A 28 6.05 8.40 20.20
C LEU A 28 4.52 8.35 20.18
N GLY A 29 3.88 9.06 19.24
CA GLY A 29 2.43 9.05 19.06
C GLY A 29 1.87 7.64 18.80
N GLY A 30 2.52 6.85 17.95
CA GLY A 30 2.17 5.46 17.70
C GLY A 30 2.33 4.58 18.96
N THR A 31 3.35 4.86 19.78
CA THR A 31 3.52 4.16 21.08
C THR A 31 2.39 4.49 22.05
N VAL A 32 2.00 5.76 22.16
CA VAL A 32 0.87 6.21 22.97
C VAL A 32 -0.41 5.57 22.46
N ALA A 33 -0.67 5.61 21.16
CA ALA A 33 -1.84 4.99 20.54
C ALA A 33 -1.92 3.48 20.85
N TRP A 34 -0.80 2.77 20.79
CA TRP A 34 -0.71 1.36 21.17
C TRP A 34 -1.22 1.10 22.60
N TRP A 35 -0.88 1.94 23.55
CA TRP A 35 -1.29 1.76 24.92
C TRP A 35 -2.76 2.13 25.18
N TRP A 36 -3.24 3.17 24.53
CA TRP A 36 -4.57 3.75 24.78
C TRP A 36 -5.67 3.15 23.90
N MET A 37 -5.35 2.75 22.66
CA MET A 37 -6.35 2.28 21.70
C MET A 37 -6.44 0.76 21.70
N ARG A 38 -7.28 0.22 22.60
CA ARG A 38 -7.44 -1.24 22.76
C ARG A 38 -7.75 -1.94 21.43
N ARG A 39 -8.73 -1.46 20.69
CA ARG A 39 -9.15 -2.06 19.41
C ARG A 39 -8.00 -2.11 18.37
N LEU A 40 -7.24 -1.03 18.25
CA LEU A 40 -6.07 -0.98 17.36
C LEU A 40 -5.04 -2.04 17.74
N ARG A 41 -4.79 -2.20 19.05
CA ARG A 41 -3.86 -3.21 19.57
C ARG A 41 -4.34 -4.63 19.31
N GLU A 42 -5.64 -4.92 19.46
CA GLU A 42 -6.24 -6.23 19.19
C GLU A 42 -6.12 -6.59 17.71
N VAL A 43 -6.49 -5.69 16.81
CA VAL A 43 -6.39 -5.87 15.36
C VAL A 43 -4.94 -6.10 14.92
N THR A 44 -4.01 -5.26 15.36
CA THR A 44 -2.62 -5.41 14.94
C THR A 44 -1.95 -6.67 15.51
N ARG A 45 -2.32 -7.10 16.72
CA ARG A 45 -1.90 -8.40 17.27
C ARG A 45 -2.42 -9.58 16.47
N ASP A 46 -3.65 -9.52 16.05
CA ASP A 46 -4.28 -10.52 15.20
C ASP A 46 -3.54 -10.65 13.87
N HIS A 47 -3.28 -9.53 13.22
CA HIS A 47 -2.48 -9.49 11.99
C HIS A 47 -1.09 -10.10 12.17
N MET A 48 -0.41 -9.81 13.28
CA MET A 48 0.93 -10.36 13.52
C MET A 48 0.89 -11.86 13.85
N ARG A 49 -0.17 -12.37 14.49
CA ARG A 49 -0.33 -13.83 14.67
C ARG A 49 -0.42 -14.56 13.34
N HIS A 50 -1.18 -14.00 12.40
CA HIS A 50 -1.28 -14.56 11.04
C HIS A 50 0.06 -14.46 10.28
N ALA A 51 0.73 -13.31 10.35
CA ALA A 51 2.01 -13.10 9.66
C ALA A 51 3.13 -14.04 10.16
N PHE A 52 3.19 -14.30 11.47
CA PHE A 52 4.21 -15.18 12.07
C PHE A 52 3.79 -16.66 12.15
N GLY A 53 2.50 -16.94 12.04
CA GLY A 53 1.94 -18.27 12.23
C GLY A 53 1.65 -18.64 13.68
N PRO A 54 0.96 -19.81 13.89
CA PRO A 54 0.34 -20.17 15.17
C PRO A 54 1.32 -20.42 16.32
N ASN A 55 2.57 -20.75 16.03
CA ASN A 55 3.58 -21.07 17.03
C ASN A 55 4.45 -19.86 17.43
N ALA A 56 4.10 -18.66 16.99
CA ALA A 56 4.88 -17.47 17.27
C ALA A 56 4.87 -17.10 18.76
N PRO A 57 6.02 -16.75 19.36
CA PRO A 57 6.07 -16.26 20.74
C PRO A 57 5.24 -14.96 20.87
N GLN A 58 4.40 -14.89 21.92
CA GLN A 58 3.56 -13.69 22.14
C GLN A 58 4.38 -12.40 22.21
N SER A 59 5.61 -12.45 22.72
CA SER A 59 6.53 -11.31 22.78
C SER A 59 6.96 -10.81 21.39
N ALA A 60 7.12 -11.71 20.42
CA ALA A 60 7.40 -11.35 19.03
C ALA A 60 6.18 -10.71 18.37
N VAL A 61 5.00 -11.30 18.56
CA VAL A 61 3.71 -10.75 18.10
C VAL A 61 3.50 -9.34 18.65
N ASP A 62 3.66 -9.13 19.96
CA ASP A 62 3.45 -7.82 20.60
C ASP A 62 4.45 -6.77 20.13
N ARG A 63 5.70 -7.16 19.90
CA ARG A 63 6.74 -6.27 19.37
C ARG A 63 6.40 -5.81 17.97
N ALA A 64 6.08 -6.74 17.08
CA ALA A 64 5.75 -6.43 15.69
C ALA A 64 4.43 -5.65 15.58
N ALA A 65 3.42 -5.99 16.38
CA ALA A 65 2.15 -5.26 16.40
C ALA A 65 2.32 -3.80 16.89
N ARG A 66 3.17 -3.56 17.89
CA ARG A 66 3.53 -2.20 18.32
C ARG A 66 4.27 -1.45 17.21
N GLU A 67 5.20 -2.12 16.54
CA GLU A 67 5.93 -1.51 15.43
C GLU A 67 5.02 -1.21 14.24
N SER A 68 4.04 -2.06 13.94
CA SER A 68 2.99 -1.79 12.94
C SER A 68 2.23 -0.50 13.25
N VAL A 69 1.80 -0.28 14.49
CA VAL A 69 1.13 0.97 14.90
C VAL A 69 2.06 2.19 14.74
N ARG A 70 3.34 2.05 15.08
CA ARG A 70 4.33 3.11 14.82
C ARG A 70 4.53 3.34 13.34
N SER A 71 4.55 2.27 12.53
CA SER A 71 4.68 2.35 11.08
C SER A 71 3.52 3.15 10.46
N VAL A 72 2.29 2.96 10.94
CA VAL A 72 1.13 3.77 10.52
C VAL A 72 1.33 5.23 10.87
N ALA A 73 1.74 5.54 12.11
CA ALA A 73 1.98 6.92 12.54
C ALA A 73 3.09 7.59 11.71
N ARG A 74 4.16 6.85 11.37
CA ARG A 74 5.23 7.30 10.48
C ARG A 74 4.71 7.56 9.06
N GLY A 75 3.80 6.73 8.55
CA GLY A 75 3.12 6.96 7.27
C GLY A 75 2.38 8.30 7.22
N TYR A 76 1.70 8.69 8.30
CA TYR A 76 1.10 10.03 8.41
C TYR A 76 2.14 11.15 8.47
N ALA A 77 3.29 10.93 9.12
CA ALA A 77 4.39 11.90 9.15
C ALA A 77 5.01 12.07 7.75
N GLU A 78 5.24 10.98 7.05
CA GLU A 78 5.72 10.98 5.66
C GLU A 78 4.73 11.69 4.74
N PHE A 79 3.44 11.36 4.82
CA PHE A 79 2.38 12.03 4.07
C PHE A 79 2.37 13.56 4.35
N ALA A 80 2.51 13.96 5.60
CA ALA A 80 2.57 15.38 5.97
C ALA A 80 3.77 16.10 5.36
N HIS A 81 4.88 15.39 5.16
CA HIS A 81 6.12 15.91 4.62
C HIS A 81 6.15 15.92 3.07
N LEU A 82 5.24 15.23 2.40
CA LEU A 82 5.19 15.13 0.92
C LEU A 82 5.28 16.49 0.20
N PRO A 83 4.58 17.57 0.63
CA PRO A 83 4.67 18.87 -0.03
C PRO A 83 6.07 19.49 -0.01
N HIS A 84 6.98 18.97 0.79
CA HIS A 84 8.36 19.46 0.94
C HIS A 84 9.38 18.53 0.27
N LEU A 85 8.92 17.48 -0.41
CA LEU A 85 9.75 16.54 -1.16
C LEU A 85 9.88 17.01 -2.62
N THR A 86 11.10 17.38 -3.00
CA THR A 86 11.45 17.50 -4.42
C THR A 86 11.81 16.12 -4.99
N PRO A 87 11.74 15.92 -6.31
CA PRO A 87 12.16 14.66 -6.94
C PRO A 87 13.58 14.24 -6.54
N ASP A 88 14.52 15.18 -6.48
CA ASP A 88 15.91 14.91 -6.07
C ASP A 88 16.01 14.43 -4.62
N LEU A 89 15.25 15.06 -3.72
CA LEU A 89 15.18 14.62 -2.31
C LEU A 89 14.58 13.24 -2.17
N VAL A 90 13.53 12.93 -2.92
CA VAL A 90 12.95 11.57 -2.93
C VAL A 90 13.98 10.57 -3.39
N ARG A 91 14.65 10.84 -4.51
CA ARG A 91 15.68 9.96 -5.06
C ARG A 91 16.86 9.76 -4.11
N ALA A 92 17.32 10.83 -3.46
CA ALA A 92 18.41 10.77 -2.47
C ALA A 92 18.06 9.95 -1.20
N ARG A 93 16.77 9.80 -0.90
CA ARG A 93 16.28 9.00 0.22
C ARG A 93 16.08 7.52 -0.10
N ILE A 94 16.06 7.16 -1.37
CA ILE A 94 16.02 5.77 -1.81
C ILE A 94 17.44 5.24 -1.79
N THR A 95 17.73 4.42 -0.78
CA THR A 95 19.08 3.87 -0.53
C THR A 95 19.43 2.70 -1.45
N THR A 96 18.41 1.93 -1.81
CA THR A 96 18.56 0.73 -2.65
C THR A 96 17.31 0.53 -3.50
N THR A 97 17.55 0.06 -4.74
CA THR A 97 16.49 -0.36 -5.65
C THR A 97 16.78 -1.77 -6.13
N ASP A 98 15.96 -2.72 -5.71
CA ASP A 98 16.11 -4.12 -6.08
C ASP A 98 15.06 -4.46 -7.17
N GLY A 99 15.48 -4.96 -8.31
CA GLY A 99 14.61 -5.47 -9.38
C GLY A 99 13.78 -4.41 -10.12
N MET A 100 14.15 -3.12 -10.06
CA MET A 100 13.42 -2.05 -10.78
C MET A 100 13.42 -2.24 -12.29
N ASP A 101 14.41 -2.94 -12.83
CA ASP A 101 14.47 -3.30 -14.26
C ASP A 101 13.22 -4.10 -14.67
N ALA A 102 12.71 -4.97 -13.79
CA ALA A 102 11.49 -5.73 -14.05
C ALA A 102 10.24 -4.84 -14.29
N LEU A 103 10.18 -3.67 -13.67
CA LEU A 103 9.12 -2.69 -13.94
C LEU A 103 9.30 -2.00 -15.28
N HIS A 104 10.54 -1.61 -15.61
CA HIS A 104 10.82 -0.99 -16.90
C HIS A 104 10.62 -1.97 -18.07
N GLU A 105 11.04 -3.22 -17.92
CA GLU A 105 10.78 -4.28 -18.90
C GLU A 105 9.29 -4.51 -19.11
N ALA A 106 8.51 -4.56 -18.00
CA ALA A 106 7.06 -4.69 -18.07
C ALA A 106 6.38 -3.53 -18.81
N LEU A 107 6.82 -2.30 -18.58
CA LEU A 107 6.30 -1.11 -19.29
C LEU A 107 6.70 -1.12 -20.78
N ALA A 108 7.87 -1.63 -21.11
CA ALA A 108 8.37 -1.72 -22.50
C ALA A 108 7.56 -2.71 -23.37
N GLU A 109 6.73 -3.59 -22.77
CA GLU A 109 5.82 -4.46 -23.53
C GLU A 109 4.67 -3.71 -24.22
N GLY A 110 4.43 -2.44 -23.84
CA GLY A 110 3.46 -1.56 -24.52
C GLY A 110 2.01 -1.73 -24.09
N HIS A 111 1.73 -2.54 -23.05
CA HIS A 111 0.39 -2.73 -22.47
C HIS A 111 0.19 -1.97 -21.15
N GLY A 112 1.13 -1.08 -20.78
CA GLY A 112 1.24 -0.52 -19.45
C GLY A 112 1.66 -1.59 -18.43
N ALA A 113 1.61 -1.26 -17.14
CA ALA A 113 1.90 -2.23 -16.08
C ALA A 113 0.97 -2.02 -14.88
N ILE A 114 0.53 -3.11 -14.24
CA ILE A 114 -0.21 -3.05 -12.98
C ILE A 114 0.78 -3.24 -11.84
N ILE A 115 0.94 -2.20 -11.02
CA ILE A 115 1.75 -2.25 -9.81
C ILE A 115 0.86 -2.69 -8.66
N VAL A 116 1.09 -3.88 -8.12
CA VAL A 116 0.46 -4.32 -6.87
C VAL A 116 1.36 -3.97 -5.68
N SER A 117 0.76 -3.43 -4.64
CA SER A 117 1.45 -3.07 -3.41
C SER A 117 0.56 -3.33 -2.19
N ALA A 118 1.04 -2.97 -1.00
CA ALA A 118 0.35 -3.10 0.28
C ALA A 118 0.54 -1.85 1.13
N HIS A 119 -0.25 -1.75 2.21
CA HIS A 119 0.04 -0.80 3.29
C HIS A 119 1.29 -1.24 4.09
N LEU A 120 2.37 -1.57 3.38
CA LEU A 120 3.64 -2.07 3.91
C LEU A 120 4.73 -1.02 3.73
N GLY A 121 5.41 -0.67 4.82
CA GLY A 121 6.45 0.34 4.79
C GLY A 121 5.89 1.72 4.45
N ALA A 122 6.38 2.34 3.39
CA ALA A 122 6.06 3.71 2.98
C ALA A 122 5.42 3.78 1.58
N PRO A 123 4.18 3.30 1.37
CA PRO A 123 3.55 3.25 0.05
C PRO A 123 3.37 4.65 -0.59
N GLU A 124 3.18 5.70 0.20
CA GLU A 124 3.10 7.08 -0.32
C GLU A 124 4.41 7.53 -0.98
N VAL A 125 5.55 6.99 -0.53
CA VAL A 125 6.86 7.29 -1.13
C VAL A 125 6.99 6.66 -2.50
N ILE A 126 6.37 5.49 -2.75
CA ILE A 126 6.35 4.86 -4.09
C ILE A 126 5.78 5.83 -5.12
N SER A 127 4.63 6.45 -4.81
CA SER A 127 3.99 7.39 -5.72
C SER A 127 4.89 8.59 -6.01
N HIS A 128 5.58 9.14 -5.00
CA HIS A 128 6.48 10.27 -5.19
C HIS A 128 7.79 9.88 -5.87
N ALA A 129 8.20 8.62 -5.75
CA ALA A 129 9.38 8.10 -6.43
C ALA A 129 9.15 7.81 -7.91
N ALA A 130 7.95 7.36 -8.29
CA ALA A 130 7.66 6.90 -9.65
C ALA A 130 8.11 7.86 -10.77
N PRO A 131 7.82 9.17 -10.72
CA PRO A 131 8.29 10.11 -11.74
C PRO A 131 9.82 10.21 -11.82
N THR A 132 10.52 10.01 -10.70
CA THR A 132 12.00 10.04 -10.67
C THR A 132 12.66 8.84 -11.35
N PHE A 133 11.87 7.79 -11.59
CA PHE A 133 12.24 6.60 -12.37
C PHE A 133 11.63 6.58 -13.78
N GLY A 134 11.02 7.71 -14.21
CA GLY A 134 10.41 7.80 -15.54
C GLY A 134 9.09 7.03 -15.66
N VAL A 135 8.44 6.72 -14.56
CA VAL A 135 7.18 5.95 -14.53
C VAL A 135 5.99 6.90 -14.45
N ASP A 136 5.13 6.88 -15.48
CA ASP A 136 3.82 7.56 -15.45
C ASP A 136 2.84 6.73 -14.62
N LEU A 137 2.77 7.05 -13.32
CA LEU A 137 1.96 6.32 -12.35
C LEU A 137 0.60 6.97 -12.11
N ALA A 138 -0.47 6.20 -12.24
CA ALA A 138 -1.77 6.51 -11.67
C ALA A 138 -2.09 5.53 -10.52
N GLY A 139 -2.66 6.02 -9.43
CA GLY A 139 -3.06 5.18 -8.28
C GLY A 139 -4.57 5.01 -8.20
N LEU A 140 -5.07 3.79 -7.95
CA LEU A 140 -6.47 3.63 -7.56
C LEU A 140 -6.66 4.07 -6.10
N SER A 141 -7.69 4.86 -5.87
CA SER A 141 -7.98 5.41 -4.55
C SER A 141 -9.43 5.21 -4.15
N GLU A 142 -9.64 4.81 -2.90
CA GLU A 142 -10.98 4.80 -2.29
C GLU A 142 -11.48 6.23 -2.05
N PRO A 143 -12.80 6.47 -2.15
CA PRO A 143 -13.38 7.76 -1.78
C PRO A 143 -13.23 7.98 -0.27
N LEU A 144 -12.64 9.11 0.13
CA LEU A 144 -12.52 9.50 1.53
C LEU A 144 -13.71 10.38 1.94
N HIS A 145 -14.16 10.24 3.17
CA HIS A 145 -15.22 11.07 3.73
C HIS A 145 -14.74 11.84 4.97
N PRO A 146 -15.17 13.11 5.15
CA PRO A 146 -15.99 13.94 4.24
C PRO A 146 -15.23 14.41 2.99
N GLN A 147 -15.94 14.87 1.96
CA GLN A 147 -15.36 15.26 0.66
C GLN A 147 -14.16 16.23 0.79
N ARG A 148 -14.19 17.18 1.72
CA ARG A 148 -13.08 18.11 1.97
C ARG A 148 -11.77 17.41 2.35
N VAL A 149 -11.84 16.26 3.07
CA VAL A 149 -10.66 15.43 3.38
C VAL A 149 -10.16 14.77 2.10
N HIS A 150 -11.08 14.22 1.31
CA HIS A 150 -10.76 13.62 0.02
C HIS A 150 -10.00 14.62 -0.88
N ASP A 151 -10.58 15.78 -1.11
CA ASP A 151 -10.00 16.80 -1.99
C ASP A 151 -8.62 17.26 -1.49
N PHE A 152 -8.46 17.46 -0.18
CA PHE A 152 -7.18 17.87 0.40
C PHE A 152 -6.10 16.78 0.30
N VAL A 153 -6.43 15.53 0.62
CA VAL A 153 -5.49 14.40 0.52
C VAL A 153 -5.05 14.20 -0.93
N HIS A 154 -6.00 14.24 -1.86
CA HIS A 154 -5.69 14.11 -3.29
C HIS A 154 -4.86 15.28 -3.83
N ALA A 155 -5.12 16.50 -3.37
CA ALA A 155 -4.30 17.67 -3.74
C ALA A 155 -2.85 17.52 -3.23
N VAL A 156 -2.64 16.99 -2.02
CA VAL A 156 -1.29 16.72 -1.50
C VAL A 156 -0.58 15.64 -2.32
N ARG A 157 -1.26 14.55 -2.62
CA ARG A 157 -0.70 13.44 -3.43
C ARG A 157 -0.38 13.86 -4.86
N ALA A 158 -1.22 14.70 -5.46
CA ALA A 158 -1.03 15.19 -6.84
C ALA A 158 0.21 16.09 -7.00
N MET A 159 0.78 16.61 -5.91
CA MET A 159 2.01 17.43 -5.96
C MET A 159 3.21 16.66 -6.51
N ALA A 160 3.19 15.34 -6.47
CA ALA A 160 4.22 14.49 -7.09
C ALA A 160 4.01 14.24 -8.58
N GLY A 161 2.95 14.77 -9.19
CA GLY A 161 2.57 14.48 -10.56
C GLY A 161 1.80 13.16 -10.73
N VAL A 162 1.51 12.44 -9.63
CA VAL A 162 0.75 11.20 -9.66
C VAL A 162 -0.74 11.49 -9.69
N ARG A 163 -1.44 10.89 -10.63
CA ARG A 163 -2.89 10.95 -10.75
C ARG A 163 -3.55 9.88 -9.89
N TYR A 164 -4.62 10.24 -9.18
CA TYR A 164 -5.41 9.31 -8.41
C TYR A 164 -6.79 9.12 -9.01
N ILE A 165 -7.08 7.88 -9.38
CA ILE A 165 -8.32 7.47 -10.05
C ILE A 165 -9.27 6.90 -8.99
N PRO A 166 -10.49 7.42 -8.84
CA PRO A 166 -11.43 6.89 -7.86
C PRO A 166 -11.94 5.51 -8.27
N ILE A 167 -12.11 4.61 -7.30
CA ILE A 167 -12.67 3.28 -7.53
C ILE A 167 -14.16 3.44 -7.87
N SER A 168 -14.47 3.40 -9.17
CA SER A 168 -15.81 3.53 -9.73
C SER A 168 -15.84 2.97 -11.15
N MET A 169 -17.03 2.82 -11.74
CA MET A 169 -17.14 2.39 -13.16
C MET A 169 -16.49 3.39 -14.14
N ALA A 170 -16.53 4.68 -13.83
CA ALA A 170 -15.84 5.71 -14.62
C ALA A 170 -14.33 5.59 -14.42
N GLY A 171 -13.88 5.46 -13.17
CA GLY A 171 -12.46 5.28 -12.84
C GLY A 171 -11.87 4.01 -13.44
N LEU A 172 -12.63 2.91 -13.52
CA LEU A 172 -12.15 1.70 -14.19
C LEU A 172 -11.92 1.91 -15.70
N ARG A 173 -12.77 2.71 -16.38
CA ARG A 173 -12.54 3.09 -17.78
C ARG A 173 -11.28 3.95 -17.92
N GLU A 174 -11.11 4.92 -17.03
CA GLU A 174 -9.92 5.78 -16.99
C GLU A 174 -8.64 4.97 -16.74
N ALA A 175 -8.66 4.04 -15.77
CA ALA A 175 -7.54 3.14 -15.47
C ALA A 175 -7.13 2.29 -16.68
N ARG A 176 -8.12 1.75 -17.42
CA ARG A 176 -7.86 1.00 -18.65
C ARG A 176 -7.28 1.88 -19.75
N ALA A 177 -7.77 3.09 -19.91
CA ALA A 177 -7.22 4.04 -20.89
C ALA A 177 -5.77 4.41 -20.54
N HIS A 178 -5.45 4.59 -19.24
CA HIS A 178 -4.10 4.88 -18.78
C HIS A 178 -3.14 3.71 -19.07
N LEU A 179 -3.54 2.46 -18.79
CA LEU A 179 -2.77 1.27 -19.15
C LEU A 179 -2.56 1.17 -20.66
N ALA A 180 -3.61 1.38 -21.47
CA ALA A 180 -3.52 1.33 -22.92
C ALA A 180 -2.59 2.42 -23.50
N ALA A 181 -2.39 3.52 -22.77
CA ALA A 181 -1.43 4.57 -23.12
C ALA A 181 0.02 4.23 -22.68
N GLY A 182 0.26 3.04 -22.09
CA GLY A 182 1.57 2.60 -21.63
C GLY A 182 1.91 3.02 -20.20
N GLY A 183 0.95 3.60 -19.45
CA GLY A 183 1.16 4.03 -18.07
C GLY A 183 1.16 2.88 -17.06
N ALA A 184 1.60 3.16 -15.83
CA ALA A 184 1.53 2.23 -14.70
C ALA A 184 0.32 2.53 -13.82
N LEU A 185 -0.37 1.48 -13.34
CA LEU A 185 -1.52 1.59 -12.45
C LEU A 185 -1.22 0.95 -11.09
N GLY A 186 -1.12 1.78 -10.03
CA GLY A 186 -0.86 1.32 -8.66
C GLY A 186 -2.14 0.91 -7.93
N ILE A 187 -2.14 -0.28 -7.33
CA ILE A 187 -3.25 -0.85 -6.58
C ILE A 187 -2.74 -1.47 -5.28
N LEU A 188 -3.30 -1.07 -4.14
CA LEU A 188 -3.08 -1.77 -2.86
C LEU A 188 -4.03 -2.96 -2.79
N VAL A 189 -3.47 -4.16 -2.53
CA VAL A 189 -4.22 -5.42 -2.64
C VAL A 189 -4.37 -6.16 -1.30
N ASP A 190 -3.94 -5.58 -0.20
CA ASP A 190 -3.88 -6.21 1.12
C ASP A 190 -5.13 -6.05 1.98
N ARG A 191 -6.21 -5.46 1.44
CA ARG A 191 -7.53 -5.39 2.08
C ARG A 191 -8.66 -5.20 1.07
N ASP A 192 -9.83 -5.74 1.37
CA ASP A 192 -11.04 -5.56 0.58
C ASP A 192 -11.83 -4.33 1.04
N VAL A 193 -11.48 -3.16 0.48
CA VAL A 193 -12.13 -1.89 0.80
C VAL A 193 -13.58 -1.83 0.33
N MET A 194 -13.85 -2.41 -0.84
CA MET A 194 -15.18 -2.35 -1.49
C MET A 194 -16.13 -3.45 -1.02
N ARG A 195 -15.65 -4.37 -0.17
CA ARG A 195 -16.41 -5.55 0.29
C ARG A 195 -16.96 -6.38 -0.88
N SER A 196 -16.22 -6.44 -1.96
CA SER A 196 -16.54 -7.18 -3.19
C SER A 196 -15.49 -8.23 -3.53
N GLY A 197 -14.57 -8.48 -2.61
CA GLY A 197 -13.52 -9.49 -2.75
C GLY A 197 -14.05 -10.92 -2.69
N HIS A 198 -13.18 -11.83 -3.03
CA HIS A 198 -13.44 -13.27 -2.97
C HIS A 198 -12.68 -13.93 -1.81
N PRO A 199 -13.17 -15.05 -1.26
CA PRO A 199 -12.50 -15.72 -0.16
C PRO A 199 -11.27 -16.47 -0.64
N TYR A 200 -10.09 -16.06 -0.20
CA TYR A 200 -8.81 -16.73 -0.43
C TYR A 200 -8.15 -17.08 0.90
N GLU A 201 -7.30 -18.10 0.90
CA GLU A 201 -6.37 -18.31 1.99
C GLU A 201 -5.30 -17.19 1.92
N PHE A 202 -5.14 -16.49 3.05
CA PHE A 202 -4.19 -15.41 3.19
C PHE A 202 -3.58 -15.45 4.59
N LEU A 203 -2.27 -15.62 4.67
CA LEU A 203 -1.53 -15.81 5.93
C LEU A 203 -2.11 -16.92 6.84
N GLY A 204 -2.58 -18.00 6.22
CA GLY A 204 -3.05 -19.20 6.91
C GLY A 204 -4.51 -19.20 7.35
N GLU A 205 -5.30 -18.16 7.02
CA GLU A 205 -6.74 -18.13 7.26
C GLU A 205 -7.49 -17.53 6.07
N ARG A 206 -8.78 -17.86 5.92
CA ARG A 206 -9.60 -17.33 4.82
C ARG A 206 -9.97 -15.87 5.07
N ALA A 207 -9.61 -15.02 4.11
CA ALA A 207 -9.92 -13.60 4.08
C ALA A 207 -10.62 -13.21 2.77
N SER A 208 -11.41 -12.13 2.78
CA SER A 208 -11.93 -11.52 1.56
C SER A 208 -10.83 -10.68 0.92
N MET A 209 -10.37 -11.09 -0.26
CA MET A 209 -9.27 -10.43 -0.97
C MET A 209 -9.76 -9.84 -2.29
N PRO A 210 -9.31 -8.60 -2.66
CA PRO A 210 -9.74 -7.94 -3.88
C PRO A 210 -9.08 -8.55 -5.12
N THR A 211 -9.89 -8.99 -6.09
CA THR A 211 -9.39 -9.58 -7.35
C THR A 211 -9.10 -8.57 -8.45
N GLY A 212 -9.42 -7.29 -8.22
CA GLY A 212 -9.43 -6.25 -9.25
C GLY A 212 -8.14 -6.09 -10.04
N ALA A 213 -6.97 -6.27 -9.41
CA ALA A 213 -5.68 -6.17 -10.09
C ALA A 213 -5.49 -7.32 -11.10
N VAL A 214 -5.78 -8.56 -10.69
CA VAL A 214 -5.69 -9.74 -11.56
C VAL A 214 -6.75 -9.68 -12.67
N ASP A 215 -7.98 -9.34 -12.30
CA ASP A 215 -9.07 -9.18 -13.28
C ASP A 215 -8.74 -8.15 -14.36
N LEU A 216 -8.09 -7.06 -13.99
CA LEU A 216 -7.68 -6.02 -14.92
C LEU A 216 -6.52 -6.50 -15.81
N ALA A 217 -5.53 -7.18 -15.23
CA ALA A 217 -4.41 -7.78 -15.96
C ALA A 217 -4.90 -8.75 -17.05
N LEU A 218 -5.78 -9.69 -16.68
CA LEU A 218 -6.37 -10.66 -17.60
C LEU A 218 -7.19 -10.01 -18.73
N ARG A 219 -7.74 -8.81 -18.51
CA ARG A 219 -8.54 -8.09 -19.53
C ARG A 219 -7.70 -7.22 -20.44
N THR A 220 -6.59 -6.69 -19.96
CA THR A 220 -5.77 -5.71 -20.69
C THR A 220 -4.50 -6.31 -21.27
N GLY A 221 -4.06 -7.48 -20.76
CA GLY A 221 -2.77 -8.05 -21.06
C GLY A 221 -1.62 -7.33 -20.33
N ALA A 222 -1.91 -6.34 -19.48
CA ALA A 222 -0.89 -5.62 -18.73
C ALA A 222 -0.20 -6.55 -17.71
N PRO A 223 1.13 -6.62 -17.71
CA PRO A 223 1.87 -7.41 -16.73
C PRO A 223 1.68 -6.88 -15.31
N ILE A 224 1.75 -7.78 -14.31
CA ILE A 224 1.72 -7.41 -12.89
C ILE A 224 3.14 -7.35 -12.35
N VAL A 225 3.46 -6.26 -11.67
CA VAL A 225 4.71 -6.06 -10.93
C VAL A 225 4.39 -5.72 -9.48
N ALA A 226 4.90 -6.50 -8.53
CA ALA A 226 4.85 -6.14 -7.13
C ALA A 226 5.91 -5.08 -6.83
N VAL A 227 5.53 -4.00 -6.12
CA VAL A 227 6.47 -2.96 -5.69
C VAL A 227 6.26 -2.68 -4.21
N TRP A 228 7.32 -2.83 -3.44
CA TRP A 228 7.34 -2.59 -2.00
C TRP A 228 8.33 -1.48 -1.65
N CYS A 229 7.97 -0.64 -0.65
CA CYS A 229 8.83 0.42 -0.16
C CYS A 229 9.10 0.23 1.33
N TYR A 230 10.18 -0.46 1.67
CA TYR A 230 10.56 -0.70 3.07
C TYR A 230 11.26 0.53 3.66
N ARG A 231 10.94 0.86 4.92
CA ARG A 231 11.70 1.84 5.69
C ARG A 231 12.95 1.22 6.27
N GLU A 232 14.09 1.86 6.04
CA GLU A 232 15.38 1.50 6.64
C GLU A 232 15.82 2.49 7.73
N GLY A 233 14.97 3.49 7.99
CA GLY A 233 15.19 4.55 8.97
C GLY A 233 14.31 5.75 8.70
N ALA A 234 14.53 6.85 9.42
CA ALA A 234 13.82 8.10 9.20
C ALA A 234 14.20 8.70 7.83
N GLY A 235 13.26 8.66 6.87
CA GLY A 235 13.46 9.18 5.52
C GLY A 235 14.47 8.41 4.68
N ARG A 236 14.69 7.14 4.97
CA ARG A 236 15.51 6.23 4.17
C ARG A 236 14.68 5.02 3.76
N TYR A 237 14.72 4.69 2.48
CA TYR A 237 13.81 3.71 1.89
C TYR A 237 14.55 2.77 0.95
N ARG A 238 14.13 1.50 0.95
CA ARG A 238 14.52 0.49 -0.02
C ARG A 238 13.30 0.16 -0.87
N LEU A 239 13.41 0.33 -2.19
CA LEU A 239 12.41 -0.11 -3.16
C LEU A 239 12.76 -1.51 -3.65
N VAL A 240 11.75 -2.36 -3.69
CA VAL A 240 11.85 -3.72 -4.25
C VAL A 240 10.76 -3.87 -5.29
N ALA A 241 11.12 -4.22 -6.52
CA ALA A 241 10.19 -4.56 -7.58
C ALA A 241 10.38 -6.02 -7.99
N ARG A 242 9.28 -6.74 -8.23
CA ARG A 242 9.31 -8.13 -8.68
C ARG A 242 8.18 -8.37 -9.66
N ARG A 243 8.50 -8.79 -10.89
CA ARG A 243 7.51 -9.23 -11.86
C ARG A 243 6.78 -10.47 -11.31
N LEU A 244 5.46 -10.47 -11.45
CA LEU A 244 4.60 -11.57 -11.06
C LEU A 244 4.04 -12.24 -12.33
N PRO A 245 4.66 -13.33 -12.83
CA PRO A 245 4.20 -14.00 -14.03
C PRO A 245 2.86 -14.70 -13.75
N LEU A 246 1.79 -14.24 -14.40
CA LEU A 246 0.52 -14.92 -14.34
C LEU A 246 0.59 -16.23 -15.14
N PRO A 247 -0.08 -17.31 -14.67
CA PRO A 247 -0.22 -18.53 -15.44
C PRO A 247 -0.90 -18.27 -16.79
N ALA A 248 -0.61 -19.14 -17.77
CA ALA A 248 -1.25 -19.05 -19.08
C ALA A 248 -2.78 -19.13 -18.95
N ALA A 249 -3.48 -18.22 -19.65
CA ALA A 249 -4.95 -18.20 -19.62
C ALA A 249 -5.53 -19.48 -20.21
N THR A 250 -6.46 -20.08 -19.49
CA THR A 250 -7.15 -21.31 -19.91
C THR A 250 -8.44 -21.01 -20.70
N GLY A 251 -8.92 -19.75 -20.67
CA GLY A 251 -10.20 -19.32 -21.20
C GLY A 251 -11.34 -19.42 -20.16
N ASP A 252 -11.12 -20.12 -19.03
CA ASP A 252 -12.00 -20.07 -17.87
C ASP A 252 -11.56 -18.91 -16.95
N ARG A 253 -12.32 -17.84 -16.98
CA ARG A 253 -11.98 -16.62 -16.27
C ARG A 253 -11.88 -16.81 -14.74
N ALA A 254 -12.77 -17.60 -14.14
CA ALA A 254 -12.74 -17.82 -12.70
C ALA A 254 -11.46 -18.56 -12.31
N ARG A 255 -11.13 -19.61 -13.04
CA ARG A 255 -9.91 -20.38 -12.86
C ARG A 255 -8.64 -19.53 -13.08
N ASP A 256 -8.64 -18.69 -14.12
CA ASP A 256 -7.51 -17.83 -14.44
C ASP A 256 -7.32 -16.74 -13.36
N THR A 257 -8.43 -16.16 -12.87
CA THR A 257 -8.40 -15.22 -11.75
C THR A 257 -7.87 -15.90 -10.48
N ASP A 258 -8.34 -17.07 -10.14
CA ASP A 258 -7.87 -17.81 -8.96
C ASP A 258 -6.39 -18.14 -9.03
N ALA A 259 -5.91 -18.56 -10.19
CA ALA A 259 -4.50 -18.87 -10.41
C ALA A 259 -3.63 -17.60 -10.29
N GLY A 260 -4.07 -16.49 -10.87
CA GLY A 260 -3.38 -15.20 -10.76
C GLY A 260 -3.38 -14.66 -9.33
N MET A 261 -4.49 -14.79 -8.61
CA MET A 261 -4.58 -14.36 -7.21
C MET A 261 -3.61 -15.11 -6.31
N ARG A 262 -3.38 -16.39 -6.51
CA ARG A 262 -2.36 -17.14 -5.74
C ARG A 262 -0.98 -16.53 -5.91
N VAL A 263 -0.58 -16.19 -7.14
CA VAL A 263 0.71 -15.54 -7.42
C VAL A 263 0.83 -14.19 -6.70
N VAL A 264 -0.25 -13.39 -6.71
CA VAL A 264 -0.26 -12.08 -6.04
C VAL A 264 -0.22 -12.22 -4.52
N LEU A 265 -1.02 -13.16 -3.97
CA LEU A 265 -1.09 -13.37 -2.52
C LEU A 265 0.21 -13.97 -1.97
N ASP A 266 0.84 -14.92 -2.66
CA ASP A 266 2.14 -15.47 -2.28
C ASP A 266 3.20 -14.36 -2.19
N ALA A 267 3.25 -13.45 -3.18
CA ALA A 267 4.17 -12.34 -3.16
C ALA A 267 3.87 -11.33 -2.04
N LEU A 268 2.60 -11.10 -1.75
CA LEU A 268 2.14 -10.23 -0.65
C LEU A 268 2.50 -10.82 0.72
N GLU A 269 2.27 -12.12 0.91
CA GLU A 269 2.61 -12.84 2.14
C GLU A 269 4.11 -12.83 2.41
N ASP A 270 4.94 -13.11 1.39
CA ASP A 270 6.39 -13.05 1.46
C ASP A 270 6.85 -11.65 1.92
N ALA A 271 6.28 -10.60 1.31
CA ALA A 271 6.61 -9.22 1.64
C ALA A 271 6.23 -8.87 3.09
N ILE A 272 5.03 -9.25 3.53
CA ILE A 272 4.57 -9.02 4.90
C ILE A 272 5.43 -9.78 5.90
N ARG A 273 5.72 -11.07 5.65
CA ARG A 273 6.56 -11.89 6.53
C ARG A 273 7.99 -11.37 6.63
N SER A 274 8.51 -10.74 5.57
CA SER A 274 9.86 -10.15 5.58
C SER A 274 9.98 -8.93 6.51
N ALA A 275 8.90 -8.16 6.71
CA ALA A 275 8.87 -6.97 7.54
C ALA A 275 7.51 -6.76 8.23
N PRO A 276 7.03 -7.71 9.05
CA PRO A 276 5.67 -7.71 9.57
C PRO A 276 5.35 -6.46 10.39
N GLY A 277 6.30 -5.93 11.15
CA GLY A 277 6.16 -4.67 11.89
C GLY A 277 6.00 -3.42 11.00
N GLN A 278 6.18 -3.53 9.69
CA GLN A 278 5.92 -2.44 8.75
C GLN A 278 4.56 -2.55 8.05
N TRP A 279 3.81 -3.63 8.25
CA TRP A 279 2.47 -3.77 7.68
C TRP A 279 1.44 -2.96 8.47
N GLY A 280 0.90 -1.91 7.85
CA GLY A 280 0.14 -0.83 8.48
C GLY A 280 -1.37 -0.91 8.32
N VAL A 281 -1.96 -2.09 8.08
CA VAL A 281 -3.41 -2.25 8.08
C VAL A 281 -3.95 -2.19 9.52
N THR A 282 -4.92 -1.30 9.77
CA THR A 282 -5.48 -1.05 11.10
C THR A 282 -6.95 -1.47 11.25
N VAL A 283 -7.50 -2.09 10.21
CA VAL A 283 -8.85 -2.66 10.19
C VAL A 283 -8.75 -4.19 10.14
N PRO A 284 -9.73 -4.93 10.68
CA PRO A 284 -9.71 -6.38 10.58
C PRO A 284 -9.68 -6.85 9.12
N VAL A 285 -8.78 -7.79 8.82
CA VAL A 285 -8.71 -8.48 7.53
C VAL A 285 -9.52 -9.75 7.58
N TRP A 286 -9.49 -10.45 8.71
CA TRP A 286 -10.25 -11.69 8.93
C TRP A 286 -11.53 -11.44 9.72
N SER A 287 -12.52 -12.32 9.53
CA SER A 287 -13.86 -12.17 10.09
C SER A 287 -13.94 -12.34 11.61
N GLY A 288 -12.97 -12.99 12.23
CA GLY A 288 -12.97 -13.27 13.67
C GLY A 288 -13.07 -12.04 14.58
N LEU A 289 -12.58 -10.87 14.13
CA LEU A 289 -12.67 -9.60 14.86
C LEU A 289 -13.79 -8.66 14.37
N VAL A 290 -14.57 -9.06 13.36
CA VAL A 290 -15.68 -8.26 12.82
C VAL A 290 -16.96 -8.44 13.65
N ALA A 291 -17.08 -9.55 14.40
CA ALA A 291 -18.29 -9.94 15.09
C ALA A 291 -18.66 -9.11 16.35
N ASP A 292 -17.75 -8.25 16.84
CA ASP A 292 -17.96 -7.43 18.04
C ASP A 292 -18.31 -5.96 17.70
N ARG A 293 -19.40 -5.75 16.95
CA ARG A 293 -20.01 -4.43 16.77
C ARG A 293 -21.36 -4.35 17.40
#